data_b001dd93e58d2e9a90bbc27b487e96a5
#
_entry.id   b001dd93e58d2e9a90bbc27b487e96a5
#
_cell.length_a   1.000
_cell.length_b   1.000
_cell.length_c   1.000
_cell.angle_alpha   90.00
_cell.angle_beta   90.00
_cell.angle_gamma   90.00
#
_symmetry.space_group_name_H-M   'P 1'
#
loop_
_entity.id
_entity.type
_entity.pdbx_description
1 polymer ?
#
loop_
_entity_poly.entity_id
_entity_poly.type
_entity_poly.pdbx_seq_one_letter_code
_entity_poly.pdbx_strand_id
1 'polypeptide(L)'
;MSDNTVYALSTAAGKSGVAVFRVSGSDALAVVRCLTALDAGAVVPRHAYFTSLHDLAGEVLDHALVLYFKAPASFTGEDTVEIHSHGSRAVIAAVLENLGRLDGFRLAEPGEFSKRAFYNGKMDLTE
;
A
#
# COMPACT_ATOMS: atom_id res chain seq x y z
N MET A 1 -17.88 9.74 0.00
CA MET A 1 -16.52 9.16 -0.01
C MET A 1 -16.57 7.73 -0.52
N SER A 2 -15.63 7.36 -1.35
CA SER A 2 -15.56 6.00 -1.86
C SER A 2 -15.16 5.02 -0.76
N ASP A 3 -15.81 3.87 -0.72
CA ASP A 3 -15.44 2.79 0.20
C ASP A 3 -14.31 1.93 -0.36
N ASN A 4 -13.85 2.22 -1.56
CA ASN A 4 -12.75 1.47 -2.15
C ASN A 4 -11.46 1.69 -1.38
N THR A 5 -10.65 0.65 -1.33
CA THR A 5 -9.26 0.77 -0.92
C THR A 5 -8.47 1.19 -2.16
N VAL A 6 -7.63 2.19 -2.01
CA VAL A 6 -6.88 2.75 -3.14
C VAL A 6 -5.39 2.49 -2.97
N TYR A 7 -4.68 2.41 -4.09
CA TYR A 7 -3.24 2.18 -4.09
C TYR A 7 -2.57 3.03 -5.15
N ALA A 8 -1.32 3.32 -4.94
CA ALA A 8 -0.49 4.02 -5.92
C ALA A 8 0.99 3.79 -5.63
N LEU A 9 1.79 3.97 -6.67
CA LEU A 9 3.23 4.09 -6.54
C LEU A 9 3.51 5.51 -6.06
N SER A 10 4.15 5.65 -4.89
CA SER A 10 4.39 6.97 -4.30
C SER A 10 5.79 7.50 -4.51
N THR A 11 6.66 6.74 -5.21
CA THR A 11 8.00 7.20 -5.60
C THR A 11 8.07 7.37 -7.11
N ALA A 12 9.04 8.20 -7.57
CA ALA A 12 9.27 8.36 -9.00
C ALA A 12 9.87 7.08 -9.56
N ALA A 13 9.20 6.49 -10.56
CA ALA A 13 9.66 5.26 -11.19
C ALA A 13 11.01 5.49 -11.90
N GLY A 14 11.87 4.49 -11.86
CA GLY A 14 13.10 4.44 -12.65
C GLY A 14 14.28 5.24 -12.14
N LYS A 15 14.11 6.04 -11.12
CA LYS A 15 15.20 6.89 -10.59
C LYS A 15 15.75 6.37 -9.28
N SER A 16 14.94 5.64 -8.53
CA SER A 16 15.29 5.17 -7.21
C SER A 16 15.56 3.68 -7.24
N GLY A 17 16.44 3.20 -6.40
CA GLY A 17 16.61 1.75 -6.20
C GLY A 17 15.43 1.12 -5.46
N VAL A 18 14.53 1.93 -4.93
CA VAL A 18 13.40 1.49 -4.12
C VAL A 18 12.10 2.05 -4.70
N ALA A 19 11.08 1.20 -4.79
CA ALA A 19 9.73 1.62 -5.11
C ALA A 19 8.89 1.53 -3.85
N VAL A 20 8.11 2.58 -3.57
CA VAL A 20 7.20 2.61 -2.42
C VAL A 20 5.77 2.64 -2.94
N PHE A 21 4.99 1.63 -2.54
CA PHE A 21 3.57 1.57 -2.86
C PHE A 21 2.80 1.91 -1.59
N ARG A 22 1.81 2.77 -1.71
CA ARG A 22 0.92 3.10 -0.58
C ARG A 22 -0.48 2.58 -0.88
N VAL A 23 -1.07 1.92 0.11
CA VAL A 23 -2.41 1.36 0.03
C VAL A 23 -3.20 1.92 1.19
N SER A 24 -4.36 2.51 0.94
CA SER A 24 -5.16 3.15 1.99
C SER A 24 -6.63 2.80 1.83
N GLY A 25 -7.24 2.39 2.92
CA GLY A 25 -8.66 2.06 2.95
C GLY A 25 -8.96 0.96 3.96
N SER A 26 -10.22 0.64 4.12
CA SER A 26 -10.67 -0.35 5.11
C SER A 26 -10.11 -1.75 4.88
N ASP A 27 -9.75 -2.08 3.63
CA ASP A 27 -9.24 -3.40 3.28
C ASP A 27 -7.74 -3.42 3.03
N ALA A 28 -7.00 -2.42 3.50
CA ALA A 28 -5.56 -2.34 3.25
C ALA A 28 -4.81 -3.61 3.71
N LEU A 29 -5.23 -4.22 4.79
CA LEU A 29 -4.59 -5.45 5.28
C LEU A 29 -4.78 -6.65 4.36
N ALA A 30 -5.68 -6.58 3.38
CA ALA A 30 -5.80 -7.63 2.37
C ALA A 30 -4.50 -7.81 1.58
N VAL A 31 -3.71 -6.73 1.43
CA VAL A 31 -2.40 -6.81 0.77
C VAL A 31 -1.48 -7.75 1.53
N VAL A 32 -1.44 -7.61 2.86
CA VAL A 32 -0.61 -8.47 3.70
C VAL A 32 -1.05 -9.92 3.58
N ARG A 33 -2.35 -10.15 3.66
CA ARG A 33 -2.93 -11.50 3.61
C ARG A 33 -2.72 -12.17 2.27
N CYS A 34 -2.86 -11.43 1.17
CA CYS A 34 -2.91 -12.00 -0.17
C CYS A 34 -1.57 -11.99 -0.91
N LEU A 35 -0.69 -11.04 -0.61
CA LEU A 35 0.52 -10.81 -1.40
C LEU A 35 1.82 -10.96 -0.62
N THR A 36 1.76 -11.35 0.64
CA THR A 36 2.98 -11.53 1.45
C THR A 36 2.91 -12.84 2.24
N ALA A 37 4.05 -13.23 2.81
CA ALA A 37 4.13 -14.40 3.68
C ALA A 37 3.78 -14.07 5.13
N LEU A 38 3.43 -12.82 5.44
CA LEU A 38 3.12 -12.40 6.80
C LEU A 38 1.70 -12.82 7.19
N ASP A 39 1.50 -13.01 8.50
CA ASP A 39 0.17 -13.22 9.06
C ASP A 39 -0.48 -11.85 9.31
N ALA A 40 -1.51 -11.52 8.54
CA ALA A 40 -2.17 -10.22 8.65
C ALA A 40 -2.76 -9.99 10.04
N GLY A 41 -3.12 -11.04 10.75
CA GLY A 41 -3.66 -10.92 12.11
C GLY A 41 -2.60 -10.66 13.17
N ALA A 42 -1.33 -10.80 12.83
CA ALA A 42 -0.23 -10.67 13.79
C ALA A 42 0.69 -9.48 13.49
N VAL A 43 0.41 -8.72 12.44
CA VAL A 43 1.26 -7.58 12.05
C VAL A 43 1.07 -6.45 13.04
N VAL A 44 2.18 -6.01 13.65
CA VAL A 44 2.17 -4.92 14.62
C VAL A 44 2.29 -3.60 13.86
N PRO A 45 1.40 -2.63 14.10
CA PRO A 45 1.47 -1.33 13.43
C PRO A 45 2.80 -0.64 13.68
N ARG A 46 3.29 0.05 12.65
CA ARG A 46 4.50 0.88 12.70
C ARG A 46 5.81 0.10 12.88
N HIS A 47 5.77 -1.21 12.62
CA HIS A 47 6.96 -2.05 12.56
C HIS A 47 7.22 -2.42 11.11
N ALA A 48 8.49 -2.45 10.73
CA ALA A 48 8.89 -2.87 9.39
C ALA A 48 9.12 -4.37 9.37
N TYR A 49 8.48 -5.06 8.45
CA TYR A 49 8.63 -6.50 8.28
C TYR A 49 9.27 -6.79 6.94
N PHE A 50 10.33 -7.57 6.95
CA PHE A 50 10.95 -8.04 5.70
C PHE A 50 10.27 -9.36 5.33
N THR A 51 9.70 -9.41 4.13
CA THR A 51 8.90 -10.57 3.71
C THR A 51 9.02 -10.77 2.21
N SER A 52 8.71 -11.99 1.76
CA SER A 52 8.51 -12.21 0.33
C SER A 52 7.22 -11.51 -0.11
N LEU A 53 7.27 -10.93 -1.29
CA LEU A 53 6.14 -10.33 -1.96
C LEU A 53 5.83 -11.22 -3.15
N HIS A 54 4.60 -11.72 -3.24
CA HIS A 54 4.25 -12.67 -4.28
C HIS A 54 2.98 -12.24 -5.00
N ASP A 55 2.75 -12.85 -6.16
CA ASP A 55 1.52 -12.61 -6.90
C ASP A 55 0.38 -13.44 -6.31
N LEU A 56 -0.82 -13.30 -6.88
CA LEU A 56 -1.99 -14.02 -6.39
C LEU A 56 -1.91 -15.53 -6.64
N ALA A 57 -1.02 -15.97 -7.51
CA ALA A 57 -0.77 -17.39 -7.75
C ALA A 57 0.30 -17.97 -6.80
N GLY A 58 0.92 -17.11 -5.98
CA GLY A 58 1.92 -17.54 -5.02
C GLY A 58 3.36 -17.48 -5.50
N GLU A 59 3.61 -17.00 -6.72
CA GLU A 59 4.99 -16.82 -7.20
C GLU A 59 5.63 -15.58 -6.59
N VAL A 60 6.87 -15.73 -6.15
CA VAL A 60 7.60 -14.62 -5.54
C VAL A 60 7.97 -13.60 -6.61
N LEU A 61 7.56 -12.35 -6.39
CA LEU A 61 7.89 -11.21 -7.24
C LEU A 61 9.16 -10.52 -6.76
N ASP A 62 9.33 -10.41 -5.45
CA ASP A 62 10.45 -9.71 -4.83
C ASP A 62 10.45 -10.01 -3.34
N HIS A 63 11.46 -9.47 -2.64
CA HIS A 63 11.46 -9.38 -1.20
C HIS A 63 11.36 -7.92 -0.83
N ALA A 64 10.52 -7.58 0.14
CA ALA A 64 10.13 -6.20 0.40
C ALA A 64 10.00 -5.94 1.89
N LEU A 65 10.07 -4.67 2.25
CA LEU A 65 9.68 -4.22 3.58
C LEU A 65 8.22 -3.82 3.53
N VAL A 66 7.46 -4.26 4.52
CA VAL A 66 6.02 -3.95 4.62
C VAL A 66 5.76 -3.30 5.96
N LEU A 67 5.02 -2.20 5.94
CA LEU A 67 4.61 -1.47 7.13
C LEU A 67 3.10 -1.29 7.11
N TYR A 68 2.49 -1.47 8.29
CA TYR A 68 1.07 -1.26 8.49
C TYR A 68 0.87 -0.08 9.43
N PHE A 69 -0.05 0.82 9.07
CA PHE A 69 -0.44 1.95 9.90
C PHE A 69 -1.93 1.81 10.18
N LYS A 70 -2.27 1.55 11.43
CA LYS A 70 -3.66 1.31 11.82
C LYS A 70 -4.41 2.64 11.98
N ALA A 71 -5.61 2.70 11.41
CA ALA A 71 -6.49 3.85 11.57
C ALA A 71 -6.74 4.14 13.05
N PRO A 72 -6.82 5.40 13.46
CA PRO A 72 -6.63 6.61 12.65
C PRO A 72 -5.19 7.10 12.61
N ALA A 73 -4.23 6.36 13.16
CA ALA A 73 -2.83 6.77 13.29
C ALA A 73 -2.07 6.51 11.97
N SER A 74 -2.51 7.16 10.91
CA SER A 74 -1.93 7.05 9.57
C SER A 74 -2.02 8.39 8.86
N PHE A 75 -1.35 8.50 7.71
CA PHE A 75 -1.39 9.74 6.92
C PHE A 75 -2.82 10.10 6.51
N THR A 76 -3.57 9.13 6.00
CA THR A 76 -4.94 9.38 5.53
C THR A 76 -5.99 9.28 6.62
N GLY A 77 -5.65 8.79 7.80
CA GLY A 77 -6.63 8.48 8.84
C GLY A 77 -7.29 7.12 8.66
N GLU A 78 -6.98 6.42 7.59
CA GLU A 78 -7.49 5.08 7.30
C GLU A 78 -6.41 4.03 7.57
N ASP A 79 -6.79 2.75 7.59
CA ASP A 79 -5.78 1.69 7.57
C ASP A 79 -4.92 1.85 6.34
N THR A 80 -3.60 1.81 6.51
CA THR A 80 -2.65 2.04 5.43
C THR A 80 -1.56 0.98 5.48
N VAL A 81 -1.18 0.49 4.30
CA VAL A 81 -0.05 -0.41 4.16
C VAL A 81 0.93 0.22 3.18
N GLU A 82 2.22 0.20 3.51
CA GLU A 82 3.28 0.59 2.59
C GLU A 82 4.12 -0.62 2.24
N ILE A 83 4.47 -0.74 0.98
CA ILE A 83 5.34 -1.80 0.47
C ILE A 83 6.56 -1.12 -0.12
N HIS A 84 7.75 -1.46 0.36
CA HIS A 84 9.02 -0.93 -0.14
C HIS A 84 9.74 -2.08 -0.83
N SER A 85 9.73 -2.08 -2.16
CA SER A 85 10.33 -3.12 -2.99
C SER A 85 11.49 -2.58 -3.81
N HIS A 86 12.15 -3.46 -4.56
CA HIS A 86 13.09 -2.99 -5.58
C HIS A 86 12.35 -2.21 -6.65
N GLY A 87 13.01 -1.21 -7.22
CA GLY A 87 12.40 -0.27 -8.14
C GLY A 87 12.47 -0.67 -9.60
N SER A 88 12.62 -1.95 -9.94
CA SER A 88 12.64 -2.37 -11.32
C SER A 88 11.26 -2.24 -11.95
N ARG A 89 11.23 -1.98 -13.26
CA ARG A 89 9.97 -1.83 -13.99
C ARG A 89 9.10 -3.08 -13.90
N ALA A 90 9.74 -4.26 -13.97
CA ALA A 90 9.02 -5.52 -13.94
C ALA A 90 8.33 -5.73 -12.59
N VAL A 91 9.04 -5.45 -11.48
CA VAL A 91 8.47 -5.57 -10.15
C VAL A 91 7.34 -4.57 -9.95
N ILE A 92 7.56 -3.31 -10.34
CA ILE A 92 6.54 -2.27 -10.21
C ILE A 92 5.26 -2.65 -10.96
N ALA A 93 5.40 -3.09 -12.21
CA ALA A 93 4.24 -3.46 -13.02
C ALA A 93 3.48 -4.64 -12.41
N ALA A 94 4.22 -5.65 -11.93
CA ALA A 94 3.60 -6.83 -11.34
C ALA A 94 2.86 -6.50 -10.04
N VAL A 95 3.45 -5.65 -9.20
CA VAL A 95 2.81 -5.26 -7.93
C VAL A 95 1.53 -4.47 -8.21
N LEU A 96 1.58 -3.49 -9.11
CA LEU A 96 0.40 -2.71 -9.46
C LEU A 96 -0.71 -3.59 -10.05
N GLU A 97 -0.34 -4.54 -10.90
CA GLU A 97 -1.32 -5.45 -11.49
C GLU A 97 -2.01 -6.28 -10.41
N ASN A 98 -1.25 -6.84 -9.49
CA ASN A 98 -1.82 -7.69 -8.45
C ASN A 98 -2.64 -6.90 -7.44
N LEU A 99 -2.22 -5.68 -7.10
CA LEU A 99 -3.04 -4.81 -6.25
C LEU A 99 -4.39 -4.52 -6.91
N GLY A 100 -4.41 -4.29 -8.21
CA GLY A 100 -5.64 -4.00 -8.95
C GLY A 100 -6.60 -5.18 -9.06
N ARG A 101 -6.11 -6.40 -8.78
CA ARG A 101 -6.95 -7.60 -8.81
C ARG A 101 -7.60 -7.91 -7.46
N LEU A 102 -7.20 -7.21 -6.41
CA LEU A 102 -7.82 -7.41 -5.10
C LEU A 102 -9.21 -6.78 -5.09
N ASP A 103 -10.14 -7.48 -4.45
CA ASP A 103 -11.55 -7.07 -4.41
C ASP A 103 -11.69 -5.70 -3.74
N GLY A 104 -12.39 -4.78 -4.38
CA GLY A 104 -12.63 -3.46 -3.83
C GLY A 104 -11.44 -2.51 -3.90
N PHE A 105 -10.36 -2.90 -4.59
CA PHE A 105 -9.19 -2.06 -4.77
C PHE A 105 -9.26 -1.33 -6.11
N ARG A 106 -8.77 -0.11 -6.14
CA ARG A 106 -8.58 0.64 -7.38
C ARG A 106 -7.38 1.57 -7.27
N LEU A 107 -6.85 1.95 -8.41
CA LEU A 107 -5.77 2.91 -8.46
C LEU A 107 -6.25 4.26 -7.91
N ALA A 108 -5.44 4.89 -7.07
CA ALA A 108 -5.78 6.20 -6.52
C ALA A 108 -5.81 7.26 -7.62
N GLU A 109 -6.74 8.18 -7.52
CA GLU A 109 -6.74 9.36 -8.36
C GLU A 109 -5.69 10.35 -7.89
N PRO A 110 -5.20 11.24 -8.77
CA PRO A 110 -4.24 12.25 -8.35
C PRO A 110 -4.75 13.02 -7.13
N GLY A 111 -3.92 13.13 -6.09
CA GLY A 111 -4.27 13.83 -4.86
C GLY A 111 -5.23 13.10 -3.94
N GLU A 112 -5.59 11.87 -4.24
CA GLU A 112 -6.62 11.18 -3.45
C GLU A 112 -6.17 10.88 -2.02
N PHE A 113 -4.90 10.56 -1.79
CA PHE A 113 -4.43 10.32 -0.42
C PHE A 113 -4.55 11.60 0.42
N SER A 114 -4.17 12.74 -0.16
CA SER A 114 -4.31 14.03 0.53
C SER A 114 -5.77 14.39 0.77
N LYS A 115 -6.63 14.12 -0.22
CA LYS A 115 -8.06 14.36 -0.09
C LYS A 115 -8.66 13.53 1.05
N ARG A 116 -8.29 12.25 1.14
CA ARG A 116 -8.77 11.38 2.22
C ARG A 116 -8.25 11.85 3.57
N ALA A 117 -6.98 12.27 3.63
CA ALA A 117 -6.42 12.82 4.85
C ALA A 117 -7.20 14.06 5.31
N PHE A 118 -7.53 14.94 4.39
CA PHE A 118 -8.31 16.14 4.71
C PHE A 118 -9.70 15.75 5.24
N TYR A 119 -10.41 14.87 4.58
CA TYR A 119 -11.76 14.46 5.01
C TYR A 119 -11.74 13.74 6.35
N ASN A 120 -10.63 13.10 6.69
CA ASN A 120 -10.49 12.42 7.98
C ASN A 120 -9.85 13.29 9.06
N GLY A 121 -9.73 14.60 8.80
CA GLY A 121 -9.22 15.55 9.79
C GLY A 121 -7.72 15.48 10.04
N LYS A 122 -6.96 14.87 9.12
CA LYS A 122 -5.53 14.67 9.29
C LYS A 122 -4.68 15.79 8.69
N MET A 123 -5.28 16.65 7.86
CA MET A 123 -4.56 17.78 7.30
C MET A 123 -5.49 18.97 7.09
N ASP A 124 -4.90 20.16 7.12
CA ASP A 124 -5.59 21.43 6.95
C ASP A 124 -5.31 21.93 5.54
N LEU A 125 -6.35 22.48 4.88
CA LEU A 125 -6.19 23.05 3.55
C LEU A 125 -5.28 24.26 3.51
N THR A 126 -5.07 24.91 4.66
CA THR A 126 -4.18 26.08 4.73
C THR A 126 -2.70 25.70 4.80
N GLU A 127 -2.39 24.45 4.92
CA GLU A 127 -1.01 23.96 4.94
C GLU A 127 -0.55 23.50 3.52
#